data_6e992b9257ef41b96c0d6869625f4024
#
_entry.id   6e992b9257ef41b96c0d6869625f4024
#
_cell.length_a   1.000
_cell.length_b   1.000
_cell.length_c   1.000
_cell.angle_alpha   90.00
_cell.angle_beta   90.00
_cell.angle_gamma   90.00
#
_symmetry.space_group_name_H-M   'P 1'
#
loop_
_entity.id
_entity.type
_entity.pdbx_description
1 polymer ?
#
loop_
_entity_poly.entity_id
_entity_poly.type
_entity_poly.pdbx_seq_one_letter_code
_entity_poly.pdbx_strand_id
1 'polypeptide(L)'
;EVQQLFGAEHLFGHKKILWLEELAQGEPPLSGRIILAQDYADILMYGKPSPPHFSMTFPARRIREKRNWQSLVINEELQNQIEEITGWLKYNNTLMQQWGMQDRLKKGYRALFHGPPGTGKTLTAGLLANEMNKDIYKIDLSMVVSKYIGETEKNLELLFARAEDKGWILFFDEADALFGKRTNVRDAHDKYANQEVSYLLQRIEDYDGLIILATNMKSNIDDAFMRRFNAILKFPFPDAEERAQIWEKSFPGNVVFANEPEQLYNKMDNENNNLPEVVKKYELSGGSIINVVHYASLKAIERASVHTNKHSGANNDNSQTDFSEAIVNSDKNSRHPLLVIYLTDVLHGIKRELSKEGKPFVR
;
A
#
# COMPACT_ATOMS: atom_id res chain seq x y z
N GLU A 1 -20.43 -7.04 -42.57
CA GLU A 1 -19.71 -5.81 -42.10
C GLU A 1 -20.01 -5.52 -40.61
N VAL A 2 -21.29 -5.43 -40.16
CA VAL A 2 -21.61 -5.12 -38.74
C VAL A 2 -21.09 -6.20 -37.78
N GLN A 3 -21.17 -7.49 -38.12
CA GLN A 3 -20.62 -8.57 -37.31
C GLN A 3 -19.09 -8.47 -37.15
N GLN A 4 -18.39 -7.94 -38.13
CA GLN A 4 -16.95 -7.78 -38.10
C GLN A 4 -16.50 -6.71 -37.07
N LEU A 5 -17.36 -5.71 -36.81
CA LEU A 5 -17.07 -4.66 -35.81
C LEU A 5 -16.98 -5.21 -34.38
N PHE A 6 -17.72 -6.28 -34.08
CA PHE A 6 -17.76 -6.94 -32.78
C PHE A 6 -16.88 -8.19 -32.72
N GLY A 7 -16.16 -8.51 -33.83
CA GLY A 7 -15.22 -9.63 -33.88
C GLY A 7 -13.99 -9.39 -33.01
N ALA A 8 -13.38 -10.47 -32.51
CA ALA A 8 -12.19 -10.41 -31.64
C ALA A 8 -11.00 -9.71 -32.31
N GLU A 9 -10.93 -9.71 -33.64
CA GLU A 9 -9.84 -9.08 -34.42
C GLU A 9 -10.06 -7.59 -34.67
N HIS A 10 -11.30 -7.10 -34.52
CA HIS A 10 -11.59 -5.68 -34.68
C HIS A 10 -11.16 -4.90 -33.43
N LEU A 11 -10.79 -3.63 -33.61
CA LEU A 11 -10.36 -2.74 -32.52
C LEU A 11 -11.33 -2.75 -31.33
N PHE A 12 -12.63 -2.77 -31.59
CA PHE A 12 -13.66 -2.74 -30.56
C PHE A 12 -13.68 -4.04 -29.72
N GLY A 13 -13.58 -5.21 -30.38
CA GLY A 13 -13.52 -6.49 -29.70
C GLY A 13 -12.18 -6.73 -29.02
N HIS A 14 -11.09 -6.46 -29.72
CA HIS A 14 -9.72 -6.62 -29.20
C HIS A 14 -9.45 -5.74 -27.97
N LYS A 15 -9.89 -4.46 -28.01
CA LYS A 15 -9.75 -3.51 -26.90
C LYS A 15 -10.91 -3.57 -25.90
N LYS A 16 -11.87 -4.47 -26.10
CA LYS A 16 -13.11 -4.56 -25.30
C LYS A 16 -13.77 -3.19 -25.09
N ILE A 17 -13.85 -2.38 -26.17
CA ILE A 17 -14.45 -1.04 -26.16
C ILE A 17 -15.98 -1.16 -26.19
N LEU A 18 -16.45 -1.98 -27.15
CA LEU A 18 -17.84 -2.27 -27.43
C LEU A 18 -18.02 -3.77 -27.64
N TRP A 19 -19.09 -4.32 -27.11
CA TRP A 19 -19.50 -5.70 -27.41
C TRP A 19 -21.01 -5.82 -27.39
N LEU A 20 -21.51 -6.92 -27.94
CA LEU A 20 -22.91 -7.29 -27.85
C LEU A 20 -23.15 -8.11 -26.58
N GLU A 21 -24.28 -7.84 -25.93
CA GLU A 21 -24.74 -8.64 -24.81
C GLU A 21 -24.89 -10.12 -25.24
N GLU A 22 -24.49 -11.04 -24.37
CA GLU A 22 -24.68 -12.46 -24.60
C GLU A 22 -26.17 -12.79 -24.70
N LEU A 23 -26.56 -13.44 -25.79
CA LEU A 23 -27.96 -13.77 -26.10
C LEU A 23 -28.37 -15.08 -25.44
N ALA A 24 -29.60 -15.16 -25.00
CA ALA A 24 -30.18 -16.41 -24.57
C ALA A 24 -30.28 -17.40 -25.76
N GLN A 25 -30.30 -18.71 -25.45
CA GLN A 25 -30.34 -19.73 -26.47
C GLN A 25 -31.64 -19.62 -27.27
N GLY A 26 -31.54 -19.40 -28.60
CA GLY A 26 -32.69 -19.26 -29.52
C GLY A 26 -33.02 -17.82 -29.95
N GLU A 27 -32.31 -16.82 -29.44
CA GLU A 27 -32.44 -15.44 -29.91
C GLU A 27 -31.70 -15.20 -31.24
N PRO A 28 -32.22 -14.29 -32.11
CA PRO A 28 -31.55 -14.00 -33.38
C PRO A 28 -30.16 -13.41 -33.20
N PRO A 29 -29.17 -13.77 -34.03
CA PRO A 29 -27.85 -13.16 -33.99
C PRO A 29 -27.95 -11.63 -34.11
N LEU A 30 -27.20 -10.91 -33.29
CA LEU A 30 -27.15 -9.43 -33.27
C LEU A 30 -28.36 -8.73 -32.63
N SER A 31 -29.29 -9.45 -31.99
CA SER A 31 -30.42 -8.84 -31.26
C SER A 31 -30.00 -8.30 -29.87
N GLY A 32 -28.78 -8.62 -29.39
CA GLY A 32 -28.28 -8.16 -28.11
C GLY A 32 -28.00 -6.64 -28.07
N ARG A 33 -28.07 -6.09 -26.87
CA ARG A 33 -27.74 -4.69 -26.64
C ARG A 33 -26.27 -4.46 -26.91
N ILE A 34 -25.94 -3.31 -27.48
CA ILE A 34 -24.54 -2.84 -27.56
C ILE A 34 -24.14 -2.33 -26.18
N ILE A 35 -23.11 -2.94 -25.63
CA ILE A 35 -22.55 -2.54 -24.33
C ILE A 35 -21.25 -1.77 -24.60
N LEU A 36 -21.19 -0.54 -24.11
CA LEU A 36 -19.98 0.28 -24.06
C LEU A 36 -19.26 0.02 -22.74
N ALA A 37 -17.96 -0.26 -22.80
CA ALA A 37 -17.19 -0.38 -21.57
C ALA A 37 -17.26 0.90 -20.74
N GLN A 38 -17.42 0.76 -19.43
CA GLN A 38 -17.58 1.89 -18.50
C GLN A 38 -16.43 2.91 -18.62
N ASP A 39 -15.21 2.43 -18.80
CA ASP A 39 -14.03 3.29 -18.94
C ASP A 39 -14.15 4.26 -20.14
N TYR A 40 -14.69 3.76 -21.25
CA TYR A 40 -14.90 4.59 -22.46
C TYR A 40 -16.10 5.51 -22.30
N ALA A 41 -17.15 5.05 -21.62
CA ALA A 41 -18.27 5.91 -21.24
C ALA A 41 -17.78 7.07 -20.36
N ASP A 42 -16.93 6.80 -19.38
CA ASP A 42 -16.35 7.81 -18.50
C ASP A 42 -15.41 8.78 -19.26
N ILE A 43 -14.60 8.27 -20.20
CA ILE A 43 -13.78 9.12 -21.09
C ILE A 43 -14.65 10.07 -21.90
N LEU A 44 -15.75 9.56 -22.46
CA LEU A 44 -16.67 10.40 -23.27
C LEU A 44 -17.38 11.45 -22.42
N MET A 45 -17.77 11.10 -21.17
CA MET A 45 -18.51 12.01 -20.26
C MET A 45 -17.60 12.97 -19.50
N TYR A 46 -16.43 12.49 -19.04
CA TYR A 46 -15.58 13.20 -18.08
C TYR A 46 -14.16 13.46 -18.59
N GLY A 47 -13.83 13.03 -19.81
CA GLY A 47 -12.50 13.19 -20.42
C GLY A 47 -11.40 12.26 -19.84
N LYS A 48 -11.75 11.41 -18.90
CA LYS A 48 -10.82 10.44 -18.26
C LYS A 48 -11.57 9.23 -17.72
N PRO A 49 -10.94 8.04 -17.68
CA PRO A 49 -11.55 6.86 -17.09
C PRO A 49 -11.64 7.02 -15.58
N SER A 50 -12.73 6.59 -14.98
CA SER A 50 -12.88 6.49 -13.54
C SER A 50 -12.21 5.22 -13.03
N PRO A 51 -11.49 5.29 -11.90
CA PRO A 51 -10.96 4.07 -11.27
C PRO A 51 -12.13 3.16 -10.84
N PRO A 52 -12.03 1.84 -11.05
CA PRO A 52 -13.07 0.93 -10.65
C PRO A 52 -13.34 1.02 -9.15
N HIS A 53 -14.63 0.98 -8.81
CA HIS A 53 -15.06 0.99 -7.42
C HIS A 53 -14.90 -0.41 -6.81
N PHE A 54 -14.44 -0.45 -5.56
CA PHE A 54 -14.40 -1.68 -4.78
C PHE A 54 -15.81 -2.26 -4.62
N SER A 55 -15.98 -3.51 -5.02
CA SER A 55 -17.27 -4.21 -4.96
C SER A 55 -17.03 -5.73 -4.93
N MET A 56 -18.10 -6.50 -4.76
CA MET A 56 -18.01 -7.97 -4.85
C MET A 56 -17.57 -8.44 -6.25
N THR A 57 -17.93 -7.71 -7.29
CA THR A 57 -17.49 -8.00 -8.67
C THR A 57 -16.11 -7.46 -9.00
N PHE A 58 -15.57 -6.57 -8.17
CA PHE A 58 -14.22 -6.03 -8.30
C PHE A 58 -13.56 -5.95 -6.91
N PRO A 59 -13.04 -7.06 -6.36
CA PRO A 59 -12.50 -7.15 -5.01
C PRO A 59 -11.09 -6.57 -4.90
N ALA A 60 -10.88 -5.36 -5.44
CA ALA A 60 -9.60 -4.68 -5.45
C ALA A 60 -9.74 -3.19 -5.13
N ARG A 61 -8.81 -2.66 -4.35
CA ARG A 61 -8.74 -1.24 -3.99
C ARG A 61 -7.46 -0.62 -4.53
N ARG A 62 -7.59 0.54 -5.20
CA ARG A 62 -6.42 1.29 -5.65
C ARG A 62 -5.64 1.81 -4.44
N ILE A 63 -4.35 1.52 -4.39
CA ILE A 63 -3.43 2.13 -3.43
C ILE A 63 -3.00 3.48 -4.01
N ARG A 64 -3.11 4.53 -3.20
CA ARG A 64 -2.60 5.86 -3.53
C ARG A 64 -1.50 6.19 -2.54
N GLU A 65 -0.25 6.12 -2.98
CA GLU A 65 0.88 6.53 -2.16
C GLU A 65 1.27 7.97 -2.53
N LYS A 66 1.41 8.83 -1.52
CA LYS A 66 1.79 10.25 -1.72
C LYS A 66 3.25 10.51 -1.32
N ARG A 67 3.85 9.57 -0.61
CA ARG A 67 5.25 9.67 -0.15
C ARG A 67 6.20 9.38 -1.32
N ASN A 68 7.44 9.74 -1.12
CA ASN A 68 8.55 9.44 -2.03
C ASN A 68 9.51 8.43 -1.39
N TRP A 69 10.51 7.97 -2.14
CA TRP A 69 11.53 7.03 -1.66
C TRP A 69 12.30 7.51 -0.44
N GLN A 70 12.44 8.83 -0.25
CA GLN A 70 13.08 9.40 0.93
C GLN A 70 12.37 9.06 2.25
N SER A 71 11.09 8.75 2.19
CA SER A 71 10.28 8.34 3.35
C SER A 71 10.50 6.88 3.75
N LEU A 72 11.15 6.09 2.91
CA LEU A 72 11.46 4.70 3.17
C LEU A 72 12.90 4.57 3.69
N VAL A 73 13.10 3.73 4.70
CA VAL A 73 14.42 3.35 5.21
C VAL A 73 14.54 1.85 5.03
N ILE A 74 15.50 1.42 4.25
CA ILE A 74 15.79 0.02 3.90
C ILE A 74 17.29 -0.14 3.76
N ASN A 75 17.77 -1.37 3.94
CA ASN A 75 19.16 -1.71 3.71
C ASN A 75 19.51 -1.80 2.20
N GLU A 76 20.81 -1.78 1.91
CA GLU A 76 21.33 -1.80 0.55
C GLU A 76 20.93 -3.07 -0.23
N GLU A 77 20.90 -4.23 0.42
CA GLU A 77 20.49 -5.49 -0.23
C GLU A 77 19.07 -5.42 -0.75
N LEU A 78 18.14 -4.93 0.09
CA LEU A 78 16.73 -4.77 -0.29
C LEU A 78 16.56 -3.68 -1.36
N GLN A 79 17.35 -2.60 -1.30
CA GLN A 79 17.36 -1.57 -2.33
C GLN A 79 17.76 -2.14 -3.69
N ASN A 80 18.84 -2.91 -3.76
CA ASN A 80 19.30 -3.56 -5.00
C ASN A 80 18.23 -4.48 -5.60
N GLN A 81 17.52 -5.25 -4.77
CA GLN A 81 16.43 -6.11 -5.22
C GLN A 81 15.21 -5.30 -5.74
N ILE A 82 14.93 -4.14 -5.15
CA ILE A 82 13.89 -3.23 -5.64
C ILE A 82 14.29 -2.63 -6.99
N GLU A 83 15.56 -2.26 -7.14
CA GLU A 83 16.09 -1.74 -8.41
C GLU A 83 16.01 -2.78 -9.54
N GLU A 84 16.18 -4.07 -9.24
CA GLU A 84 15.94 -5.17 -10.20
C GLU A 84 14.50 -5.19 -10.69
N ILE A 85 13.51 -5.06 -9.80
CA ILE A 85 12.09 -4.98 -10.18
C ILE A 85 11.84 -3.74 -11.04
N THR A 86 12.39 -2.60 -10.66
CA THR A 86 12.29 -1.34 -11.41
C THR A 86 12.91 -1.49 -12.81
N GLY A 87 14.07 -2.14 -12.90
CA GLY A 87 14.73 -2.47 -14.15
C GLY A 87 13.87 -3.34 -15.06
N TRP A 88 13.24 -4.38 -14.49
CA TRP A 88 12.30 -5.22 -15.24
C TRP A 88 11.12 -4.39 -15.76
N LEU A 89 10.49 -3.59 -14.92
CA LEU A 89 9.36 -2.75 -15.32
C LEU A 89 9.70 -1.79 -16.47
N LYS A 90 10.94 -1.26 -16.49
CA LYS A 90 11.42 -0.32 -17.53
C LYS A 90 11.78 -1.03 -18.83
N TYR A 91 12.42 -2.18 -18.74
CA TYR A 91 13.12 -2.80 -19.89
C TYR A 91 12.51 -4.11 -20.37
N ASN A 92 11.46 -4.63 -19.72
CA ASN A 92 10.87 -5.91 -20.07
C ASN A 92 10.43 -5.97 -21.55
N ASN A 93 9.81 -4.92 -22.06
CA ASN A 93 9.37 -4.89 -23.45
C ASN A 93 10.56 -4.98 -24.43
N THR A 94 11.64 -4.27 -24.14
CA THR A 94 12.89 -4.34 -24.93
C THR A 94 13.48 -5.77 -24.88
N LEU A 95 13.53 -6.37 -23.70
CA LEU A 95 14.04 -7.72 -23.50
C LEU A 95 13.22 -8.75 -24.26
N MET A 96 11.90 -8.70 -24.16
CA MET A 96 11.00 -9.66 -24.78
C MET A 96 10.94 -9.52 -26.30
N GLN A 97 10.75 -8.29 -26.81
CA GLN A 97 10.49 -8.05 -28.23
C GLN A 97 11.77 -7.80 -29.02
N GLN A 98 12.66 -6.91 -28.57
CA GLN A 98 13.85 -6.52 -29.35
C GLN A 98 14.96 -7.58 -29.24
N TRP A 99 15.11 -8.22 -28.06
CA TRP A 99 16.10 -9.26 -27.86
C TRP A 99 15.55 -10.67 -28.10
N GLY A 100 14.26 -10.81 -28.42
CA GLY A 100 13.64 -12.08 -28.78
C GLY A 100 13.58 -13.10 -27.64
N MET A 101 13.49 -12.65 -26.40
CA MET A 101 13.47 -13.53 -25.23
C MET A 101 12.07 -14.08 -24.90
N GLN A 102 11.04 -13.66 -25.66
CA GLN A 102 9.64 -14.06 -25.43
C GLN A 102 9.40 -15.57 -25.43
N ASP A 103 10.20 -16.33 -26.22
CA ASP A 103 10.06 -17.78 -26.31
C ASP A 103 10.84 -18.53 -25.21
N ARG A 104 11.65 -17.82 -24.42
CA ARG A 104 12.52 -18.38 -23.39
C ARG A 104 12.12 -17.98 -21.98
N LEU A 105 11.52 -16.83 -21.81
CA LEU A 105 11.12 -16.28 -20.51
C LEU A 105 9.61 -16.29 -20.37
N LYS A 106 9.14 -16.61 -19.18
CA LYS A 106 7.72 -16.46 -18.84
C LYS A 106 7.36 -14.97 -18.81
N LYS A 107 6.14 -14.66 -19.26
CA LYS A 107 5.57 -13.33 -19.16
C LYS A 107 5.37 -12.94 -17.69
N GLY A 108 5.34 -11.63 -17.45
CA GLY A 108 5.08 -11.06 -16.13
C GLY A 108 6.21 -11.26 -15.12
N TYR A 109 6.09 -10.60 -13.99
CA TYR A 109 7.05 -10.65 -12.89
C TYR A 109 6.32 -10.86 -11.55
N ARG A 110 6.74 -11.85 -10.80
CA ARG A 110 6.17 -12.21 -9.49
C ARG A 110 7.20 -11.98 -8.42
N ALA A 111 6.90 -11.04 -7.53
CA ALA A 111 7.74 -10.72 -6.37
C ALA A 111 7.05 -11.13 -5.08
N LEU A 112 7.79 -11.76 -4.18
CA LEU A 112 7.35 -12.07 -2.83
C LEU A 112 8.01 -11.11 -1.84
N PHE A 113 7.22 -10.31 -1.15
CA PHE A 113 7.66 -9.44 -0.06
C PHE A 113 7.35 -10.13 1.27
N HIS A 114 8.37 -10.50 2.03
CA HIS A 114 8.16 -11.17 3.31
C HIS A 114 8.89 -10.48 4.46
N GLY A 115 8.31 -10.52 5.65
CA GLY A 115 8.90 -9.92 6.84
C GLY A 115 7.85 -9.44 7.84
N PRO A 116 8.24 -9.02 9.04
CA PRO A 116 7.34 -8.58 10.09
C PRO A 116 6.38 -7.47 9.64
N PRO A 117 5.23 -7.30 10.31
CA PRO A 117 4.33 -6.19 10.02
C PRO A 117 5.00 -4.83 10.30
N GLY A 118 4.63 -3.80 9.54
CA GLY A 118 5.15 -2.45 9.72
C GLY A 118 6.57 -2.20 9.21
N THR A 119 7.14 -3.10 8.42
CA THR A 119 8.51 -2.97 7.83
C THR A 119 8.54 -2.34 6.45
N GLY A 120 7.40 -1.84 5.92
CA GLY A 120 7.37 -1.04 4.69
C GLY A 120 6.94 -1.78 3.42
N LYS A 121 6.52 -3.06 3.47
CA LYS A 121 6.11 -3.85 2.29
C LYS A 121 5.10 -3.14 1.38
N THR A 122 3.98 -2.70 1.94
CA THR A 122 2.92 -1.99 1.19
C THR A 122 3.38 -0.62 0.70
N LEU A 123 4.20 0.08 1.51
CA LEU A 123 4.78 1.36 1.12
C LEU A 123 5.68 1.19 -0.11
N THR A 124 6.59 0.23 -0.09
CA THR A 124 7.48 -0.07 -1.21
C THR A 124 6.71 -0.37 -2.49
N ALA A 125 5.65 -1.18 -2.39
CA ALA A 125 4.79 -1.47 -3.55
C ALA A 125 4.13 -0.21 -4.12
N GLY A 126 3.66 0.69 -3.27
CA GLY A 126 3.11 1.99 -3.68
C GLY A 126 4.14 2.91 -4.31
N LEU A 127 5.36 2.95 -3.77
CA LEU A 127 6.47 3.75 -4.31
C LEU A 127 6.92 3.25 -5.70
N LEU A 128 7.02 1.92 -5.89
CA LEU A 128 7.28 1.33 -7.20
C LEU A 128 6.23 1.74 -8.23
N ALA A 129 4.95 1.70 -7.85
CA ALA A 129 3.86 2.10 -8.74
C ALA A 129 3.95 3.58 -9.13
N ASN A 130 4.24 4.46 -8.17
CA ASN A 130 4.41 5.89 -8.42
C ASN A 130 5.58 6.17 -9.35
N GLU A 131 6.75 5.55 -9.13
CA GLU A 131 7.93 5.73 -9.95
C GLU A 131 7.68 5.35 -11.41
N MET A 132 6.90 4.28 -11.61
CA MET A 132 6.58 3.76 -12.92
C MET A 132 5.32 4.40 -13.54
N ASN A 133 4.70 5.35 -12.84
CA ASN A 133 3.42 5.96 -13.23
C ASN A 133 2.35 4.91 -13.58
N LYS A 134 2.30 3.84 -12.79
CA LYS A 134 1.34 2.74 -12.93
C LYS A 134 0.36 2.74 -11.76
N ASP A 135 -0.86 2.32 -12.03
CA ASP A 135 -1.82 2.07 -10.97
C ASP A 135 -1.51 0.76 -10.25
N ILE A 136 -1.63 0.77 -8.94
CA ILE A 136 -1.50 -0.43 -8.11
C ILE A 136 -2.82 -0.70 -7.39
N TYR A 137 -3.26 -1.96 -7.45
CA TYR A 137 -4.49 -2.41 -6.82
C TYR A 137 -4.21 -3.48 -5.77
N LYS A 138 -4.64 -3.22 -4.53
CA LYS A 138 -4.62 -4.21 -3.44
C LYS A 138 -5.83 -5.11 -3.58
N ILE A 139 -5.59 -6.39 -3.77
CA ILE A 139 -6.62 -7.43 -3.87
C ILE A 139 -7.02 -7.87 -2.45
N ASP A 140 -8.31 -7.93 -2.21
CA ASP A 140 -8.87 -8.42 -0.95
C ASP A 140 -9.14 -9.93 -1.06
N LEU A 141 -8.20 -10.71 -0.55
CA LEU A 141 -8.26 -12.18 -0.61
C LEU A 141 -9.46 -12.77 0.13
N SER A 142 -9.97 -12.10 1.16
CA SER A 142 -11.15 -12.55 1.90
C SER A 142 -12.43 -12.48 1.06
N MET A 143 -12.47 -11.59 0.08
CA MET A 143 -13.58 -11.48 -0.86
C MET A 143 -13.40 -12.36 -2.09
N VAL A 144 -12.17 -12.74 -2.39
CA VAL A 144 -11.81 -13.64 -3.49
C VAL A 144 -12.17 -15.08 -3.15
N VAL A 145 -11.94 -15.51 -1.92
CA VAL A 145 -12.29 -16.85 -1.42
C VAL A 145 -13.71 -16.78 -0.84
N SER A 146 -14.71 -16.61 -1.69
CA SER A 146 -16.09 -16.42 -1.29
C SER A 146 -16.87 -17.75 -1.22
N LYS A 147 -17.99 -17.75 -0.48
CA LYS A 147 -18.86 -18.93 -0.29
C LYS A 147 -19.64 -19.37 -1.53
N TYR A 148 -19.60 -18.62 -2.64
CA TYR A 148 -20.39 -18.89 -3.84
C TYR A 148 -19.54 -19.44 -4.96
N ILE A 149 -19.73 -20.72 -5.26
CA ILE A 149 -19.01 -21.49 -6.29
C ILE A 149 -19.25 -20.88 -7.68
N GLY A 150 -18.16 -20.62 -8.42
CA GLY A 150 -18.21 -20.17 -9.82
C GLY A 150 -18.31 -18.65 -10.05
N GLU A 151 -18.81 -17.86 -9.10
CA GLU A 151 -18.79 -16.39 -9.21
C GLU A 151 -17.39 -15.82 -8.97
N THR A 152 -16.65 -16.43 -8.05
CA THR A 152 -15.27 -16.04 -7.70
C THR A 152 -14.34 -16.13 -8.89
N GLU A 153 -14.36 -17.24 -9.62
CA GLU A 153 -13.51 -17.45 -10.81
C GLU A 153 -13.82 -16.41 -11.89
N LYS A 154 -15.09 -16.14 -12.15
CA LYS A 154 -15.54 -15.13 -13.13
C LYS A 154 -15.11 -13.72 -12.75
N ASN A 155 -15.25 -13.35 -11.46
CA ASN A 155 -14.85 -12.03 -10.96
C ASN A 155 -13.34 -11.84 -11.01
N LEU A 156 -12.57 -12.88 -10.69
CA LEU A 156 -11.10 -12.87 -10.83
C LEU A 156 -10.69 -12.72 -12.29
N GLU A 157 -11.33 -13.46 -13.19
CA GLU A 157 -11.05 -13.37 -14.63
C GLU A 157 -11.24 -11.94 -15.15
N LEU A 158 -12.35 -11.30 -14.79
CA LEU A 158 -12.62 -9.92 -15.16
C LEU A 158 -11.61 -8.95 -14.56
N LEU A 159 -11.19 -9.17 -13.31
CA LEU A 159 -10.17 -8.35 -12.65
C LEU A 159 -8.82 -8.47 -13.37
N PHE A 160 -8.35 -9.70 -13.61
CA PHE A 160 -7.07 -9.93 -14.28
C PHE A 160 -7.07 -9.41 -15.72
N ALA A 161 -8.12 -9.67 -16.49
CA ALA A 161 -8.25 -9.16 -17.85
C ALA A 161 -8.20 -7.62 -17.91
N ARG A 162 -8.86 -6.95 -16.96
CA ARG A 162 -8.81 -5.49 -16.86
C ARG A 162 -7.44 -4.98 -16.42
N ALA A 163 -6.79 -5.69 -15.52
CA ALA A 163 -5.45 -5.36 -15.04
C ALA A 163 -4.40 -5.49 -16.18
N GLU A 164 -4.52 -6.53 -17.01
CA GLU A 164 -3.67 -6.74 -18.18
C GLU A 164 -3.81 -5.61 -19.20
N ASP A 165 -5.06 -5.25 -19.57
CA ASP A 165 -5.34 -4.16 -20.51
C ASP A 165 -4.76 -2.82 -20.05
N LYS A 166 -4.76 -2.55 -18.75
CA LYS A 166 -4.27 -1.30 -18.16
C LYS A 166 -2.81 -1.37 -17.69
N GLY A 167 -2.20 -2.53 -17.69
CA GLY A 167 -0.84 -2.76 -17.19
C GLY A 167 -0.68 -2.41 -15.70
N TRP A 168 -1.70 -2.70 -14.88
CA TRP A 168 -1.69 -2.44 -13.45
C TRP A 168 -0.68 -3.30 -12.71
N ILE A 169 -0.29 -2.87 -11.51
CA ILE A 169 0.44 -3.68 -10.55
C ILE A 169 -0.61 -4.29 -9.60
N LEU A 170 -0.59 -5.61 -9.45
CA LEU A 170 -1.46 -6.31 -8.52
C LEU A 170 -0.72 -6.62 -7.21
N PHE A 171 -1.30 -6.19 -6.10
CA PHE A 171 -0.73 -6.38 -4.77
C PHE A 171 -1.64 -7.25 -3.91
N PHE A 172 -1.15 -8.41 -3.52
CA PHE A 172 -1.83 -9.35 -2.64
C PHE A 172 -1.23 -9.26 -1.25
N ASP A 173 -1.97 -8.69 -0.31
CA ASP A 173 -1.54 -8.61 1.08
C ASP A 173 -2.01 -9.84 1.87
N GLU A 174 -1.30 -10.19 2.94
CA GLU A 174 -1.60 -11.38 3.76
C GLU A 174 -1.70 -12.65 2.91
N ALA A 175 -0.80 -12.79 1.94
CA ALA A 175 -0.82 -13.88 0.98
C ALA A 175 -0.58 -15.27 1.62
N ASP A 176 -0.22 -15.34 2.88
CA ASP A 176 -0.17 -16.57 3.67
C ASP A 176 -1.53 -17.28 3.75
N ALA A 177 -2.63 -16.55 3.60
CA ALA A 177 -3.96 -17.15 3.48
C ALA A 177 -4.10 -18.05 2.23
N LEU A 178 -3.34 -17.78 1.16
CA LEU A 178 -3.31 -18.58 -0.07
C LEU A 178 -2.42 -19.83 0.04
N PHE A 179 -1.44 -19.80 0.93
CA PHE A 179 -0.37 -20.79 1.00
C PHE A 179 -0.45 -21.68 2.23
N GLY A 180 -1.45 -21.47 3.10
CA GLY A 180 -1.66 -22.29 4.28
C GLY A 180 -1.57 -23.76 3.92
N LYS A 181 -0.86 -24.57 4.73
CA LYS A 181 -0.71 -26.01 4.53
C LYS A 181 -2.09 -26.55 4.19
N ARG A 182 -2.20 -27.15 3.00
CA ARG A 182 -3.41 -27.79 2.52
C ARG A 182 -3.95 -28.66 3.65
N THR A 183 -5.01 -28.21 4.30
CA THR A 183 -5.71 -28.99 5.31
C THR A 183 -6.19 -30.26 4.62
N ASN A 184 -5.96 -31.41 5.24
CA ASN A 184 -6.48 -32.67 4.74
C ASN A 184 -7.97 -32.47 4.48
N VAL A 185 -8.37 -32.67 3.23
CA VAL A 185 -9.74 -32.55 2.75
C VAL A 185 -10.65 -33.38 3.66
N ARG A 186 -11.37 -32.74 4.57
CA ARG A 186 -12.33 -33.39 5.47
C ARG A 186 -13.77 -33.23 5.00
N ASP A 187 -14.01 -32.18 4.19
CA ASP A 187 -15.36 -31.82 3.68
C ASP A 187 -15.32 -31.36 2.23
N ALA A 188 -16.49 -31.40 1.57
CA ALA A 188 -16.65 -30.89 0.22
C ALA A 188 -16.27 -29.40 0.11
N HIS A 189 -16.45 -28.63 1.19
CA HIS A 189 -16.10 -27.21 1.28
C HIS A 189 -14.60 -26.98 1.14
N ASP A 190 -13.77 -27.82 1.77
CA ASP A 190 -12.30 -27.76 1.68
C ASP A 190 -11.80 -28.02 0.26
N LYS A 191 -12.50 -28.90 -0.48
CA LYS A 191 -12.16 -29.22 -1.87
C LYS A 191 -12.36 -28.01 -2.79
N TYR A 192 -13.44 -27.26 -2.62
CA TYR A 192 -13.74 -26.09 -3.46
C TYR A 192 -12.80 -24.93 -3.12
N ALA A 193 -12.53 -24.67 -1.86
CA ALA A 193 -11.57 -23.64 -1.45
C ALA A 193 -10.16 -23.91 -2.04
N ASN A 194 -9.72 -25.18 -2.07
CA ASN A 194 -8.47 -25.56 -2.70
C ASN A 194 -8.47 -25.36 -4.22
N GLN A 195 -9.62 -25.53 -4.89
CA GLN A 195 -9.77 -25.31 -6.33
C GLN A 195 -9.68 -23.82 -6.66
N GLU A 196 -10.38 -22.96 -5.92
CA GLU A 196 -10.35 -21.50 -6.09
C GLU A 196 -8.93 -20.93 -5.88
N VAL A 197 -8.24 -21.40 -4.84
CA VAL A 197 -6.82 -21.05 -4.61
C VAL A 197 -5.95 -21.52 -5.77
N SER A 198 -6.15 -22.73 -6.27
CA SER A 198 -5.38 -23.25 -7.41
C SER A 198 -5.60 -22.44 -8.68
N TYR A 199 -6.84 -22.04 -8.95
CA TYR A 199 -7.20 -21.16 -10.06
C TYR A 199 -6.52 -19.78 -9.93
N LEU A 200 -6.63 -19.16 -8.74
CA LEU A 200 -5.97 -17.88 -8.49
C LEU A 200 -4.45 -17.97 -8.70
N LEU A 201 -3.82 -19.03 -8.21
CA LEU A 201 -2.38 -19.22 -8.39
C LEU A 201 -2.00 -19.38 -9.86
N GLN A 202 -2.83 -20.06 -10.65
CA GLN A 202 -2.62 -20.15 -12.09
C GLN A 202 -2.75 -18.76 -12.75
N ARG A 203 -3.77 -17.97 -12.42
CA ARG A 203 -3.93 -16.60 -12.96
C ARG A 203 -2.77 -15.68 -12.56
N ILE A 204 -2.23 -15.83 -11.35
CA ILE A 204 -1.00 -15.13 -10.90
C ILE A 204 0.20 -15.51 -11.79
N GLU A 205 0.32 -16.77 -12.21
CA GLU A 205 1.41 -17.19 -13.08
C GLU A 205 1.28 -16.70 -14.51
N ASP A 206 0.06 -16.61 -15.01
CA ASP A 206 -0.24 -16.25 -16.40
C ASP A 206 -0.27 -14.71 -16.62
N TYR A 207 -0.36 -13.92 -15.55
CA TYR A 207 -0.44 -12.47 -15.63
C TYR A 207 0.80 -11.82 -16.25
N ASP A 208 0.61 -10.98 -17.28
CA ASP A 208 1.69 -10.30 -18.02
C ASP A 208 2.09 -8.94 -17.42
N GLY A 209 2.03 -8.81 -16.11
CA GLY A 209 2.40 -7.61 -15.39
C GLY A 209 3.20 -7.92 -14.14
N LEU A 210 3.37 -6.91 -13.28
CA LEU A 210 3.97 -7.09 -11.96
C LEU A 210 2.92 -7.53 -10.96
N ILE A 211 3.16 -8.66 -10.32
CA ILE A 211 2.43 -9.12 -9.13
C ILE A 211 3.35 -9.10 -7.92
N ILE A 212 2.88 -8.51 -6.85
CA ILE A 212 3.55 -8.48 -5.56
C ILE A 212 2.67 -9.21 -4.55
N LEU A 213 3.20 -10.28 -3.96
CA LEU A 213 2.58 -10.97 -2.84
C LEU A 213 3.30 -10.57 -1.56
N ALA A 214 2.57 -10.14 -0.55
CA ALA A 214 3.13 -9.75 0.74
C ALA A 214 2.67 -10.72 1.83
N THR A 215 3.61 -11.18 2.67
CA THR A 215 3.31 -12.05 3.82
C THR A 215 4.12 -11.65 5.04
N ASN A 216 3.56 -11.90 6.20
CA ASN A 216 4.28 -11.75 7.46
C ASN A 216 5.03 -13.04 7.86
N MET A 217 4.68 -14.19 7.27
CA MET A 217 5.17 -15.52 7.66
C MET A 217 5.66 -16.33 6.45
N LYS A 218 6.95 -16.17 6.10
CA LYS A 218 7.56 -16.94 5.00
C LYS A 218 7.48 -18.47 5.21
N SER A 219 7.54 -18.92 6.46
CA SER A 219 7.51 -20.35 6.83
C SER A 219 6.22 -21.07 6.43
N ASN A 220 5.16 -20.33 6.14
CA ASN A 220 3.87 -20.89 5.74
C ASN A 220 3.80 -21.17 4.22
N ILE A 221 4.78 -20.69 3.45
CA ILE A 221 4.81 -20.85 2.00
C ILE A 221 5.55 -22.15 1.67
N ASP A 222 4.93 -23.01 0.86
CA ASP A 222 5.52 -24.25 0.36
C ASP A 222 6.71 -23.94 -0.56
N ASP A 223 7.81 -24.70 -0.41
CA ASP A 223 9.02 -24.60 -1.23
C ASP A 223 8.74 -24.77 -2.73
N ALA A 224 7.78 -25.60 -3.10
CA ALA A 224 7.36 -25.76 -4.49
C ALA A 224 6.78 -24.46 -5.06
N PHE A 225 6.17 -23.64 -4.20
CA PHE A 225 5.63 -22.37 -4.60
C PHE A 225 6.70 -21.28 -4.68
N MET A 226 7.72 -21.34 -3.82
CA MET A 226 8.85 -20.39 -3.82
C MET A 226 9.56 -20.33 -5.18
N ARG A 227 9.60 -21.43 -5.92
CA ARG A 227 10.24 -21.52 -7.24
C ARG A 227 9.51 -20.76 -8.35
N ARG A 228 8.29 -20.28 -8.07
CA ARG A 228 7.45 -19.55 -9.03
C ARG A 228 7.67 -18.03 -8.98
N PHE A 229 8.37 -17.53 -7.94
CA PHE A 229 8.74 -16.15 -7.83
C PHE A 229 10.01 -15.82 -8.60
N ASN A 230 10.00 -14.66 -9.27
CA ASN A 230 11.17 -14.11 -9.93
C ASN A 230 12.11 -13.47 -8.89
N ALA A 231 11.53 -12.81 -7.85
CA ALA A 231 12.28 -12.22 -6.76
C ALA A 231 11.62 -12.47 -5.41
N ILE A 232 12.44 -12.63 -4.37
CA ILE A 232 11.98 -12.83 -2.99
C ILE A 232 12.69 -11.81 -2.12
N LEU A 233 11.96 -10.78 -1.69
CA LEU A 233 12.47 -9.64 -0.94
C LEU A 233 12.17 -9.81 0.54
N LYS A 234 13.24 -9.78 1.34
CA LYS A 234 13.13 -9.84 2.80
C LYS A 234 13.09 -8.42 3.35
N PHE A 235 12.00 -8.08 4.01
CA PHE A 235 11.85 -6.84 4.79
C PHE A 235 12.20 -7.13 6.25
N PRO A 236 13.45 -6.93 6.66
CA PRO A 236 13.88 -7.23 8.02
C PRO A 236 13.25 -6.25 9.01
N PHE A 237 13.31 -6.61 10.29
CA PHE A 237 13.06 -5.64 11.35
C PHE A 237 14.20 -4.60 11.33
N PRO A 238 13.90 -3.29 11.44
CA PRO A 238 14.93 -2.26 11.31
C PRO A 238 15.95 -2.36 12.44
N ASP A 239 17.21 -2.20 12.10
CA ASP A 239 18.30 -2.11 13.06
C ASP A 239 18.31 -0.76 13.81
N ALA A 240 19.29 -0.52 14.70
CA ALA A 240 19.34 0.69 15.52
C ALA A 240 19.53 1.97 14.67
N GLU A 241 20.33 1.89 13.61
CA GLU A 241 20.60 3.03 12.71
C GLU A 241 19.41 3.30 11.80
N GLU A 242 18.83 2.25 11.23
CA GLU A 242 17.60 2.34 10.44
C GLU A 242 16.45 2.92 11.29
N ARG A 243 16.28 2.47 12.54
CA ARG A 243 15.28 3.03 13.46
C ARG A 243 15.51 4.51 13.71
N ALA A 244 16.78 4.93 13.92
CA ALA A 244 17.11 6.34 14.11
C ALA A 244 16.67 7.18 12.90
N GLN A 245 16.96 6.72 11.69
CA GLN A 245 16.53 7.39 10.47
C GLN A 245 15.00 7.41 10.31
N ILE A 246 14.31 6.33 10.68
CA ILE A 246 12.84 6.28 10.63
C ILE A 246 12.25 7.30 11.61
N TRP A 247 12.78 7.40 12.83
CA TRP A 247 12.35 8.40 13.80
C TRP A 247 12.53 9.82 13.27
N GLU A 248 13.70 10.14 12.73
CA GLU A 248 14.01 11.45 12.17
C GLU A 248 13.08 11.83 11.03
N LYS A 249 12.83 10.91 10.10
CA LYS A 249 11.95 11.12 8.94
C LYS A 249 10.46 11.12 9.27
N SER A 250 10.06 10.60 10.44
CA SER A 250 8.65 10.45 10.80
C SER A 250 8.06 11.70 11.44
N PHE A 251 8.87 12.56 12.06
CA PHE A 251 8.40 13.82 12.60
C PHE A 251 8.34 14.92 11.53
N PRO A 252 7.37 15.85 11.62
CA PRO A 252 7.38 17.06 10.79
C PRO A 252 8.63 17.90 11.03
N GLY A 253 9.11 18.60 10.00
CA GLY A 253 10.34 19.41 10.08
C GLY A 253 10.25 20.62 11.03
N ASN A 254 9.07 20.96 11.52
CA ASN A 254 8.80 22.05 12.46
C ASN A 254 8.59 21.58 13.92
N VAL A 255 9.16 20.43 14.29
CA VAL A 255 9.07 19.85 15.63
C VAL A 255 10.29 20.26 16.47
N VAL A 256 10.03 20.66 17.73
CA VAL A 256 11.03 20.86 18.78
C VAL A 256 10.79 19.86 19.89
N PHE A 257 11.85 19.17 20.33
CA PHE A 257 11.78 18.25 21.45
C PHE A 257 12.12 18.95 22.76
N ALA A 258 11.33 18.70 23.80
CA ALA A 258 11.59 19.18 25.15
C ALA A 258 11.50 18.03 26.16
N ASN A 259 12.35 18.06 27.19
CA ASN A 259 12.33 17.02 28.23
C ASN A 259 11.16 17.23 29.21
N GLU A 260 10.91 18.49 29.60
CA GLU A 260 9.83 18.88 30.53
C GLU A 260 9.36 20.31 30.23
N PRO A 261 8.16 20.73 30.70
CA PRO A 261 7.59 22.06 30.47
C PRO A 261 8.45 23.23 30.97
N GLU A 262 9.17 23.04 32.07
CA GLU A 262 9.97 24.07 32.72
C GLU A 262 11.29 24.40 31.99
N GLN A 263 11.75 23.55 31.11
CA GLN A 263 13.01 23.74 30.37
C GLN A 263 12.86 24.57 29.08
N LEU A 264 11.63 24.85 28.64
CA LEU A 264 11.35 25.67 27.47
C LEU A 264 11.83 27.13 27.61
N TYR A 265 11.90 27.64 28.82
CA TYR A 265 12.28 29.04 29.05
C TYR A 265 13.79 29.31 29.05
N ASN A 266 14.62 28.27 29.20
CA ASN A 266 16.07 28.45 29.44
C ASN A 266 17.00 27.98 28.32
N LYS A 267 16.48 27.37 27.24
CA LYS A 267 17.33 26.90 26.13
C LYS A 267 16.63 27.08 24.77
N MET A 268 16.61 28.28 24.27
CA MET A 268 16.47 28.56 22.83
C MET A 268 17.83 28.47 22.10
N ASP A 269 18.77 27.70 22.61
CA ASP A 269 20.01 27.42 21.89
C ASP A 269 19.80 26.28 20.91
N ASN A 270 19.95 26.63 19.64
CA ASN A 270 19.65 25.89 18.41
C ASN A 270 20.44 24.60 18.15
N GLU A 271 21.03 23.96 19.14
CA GLU A 271 21.96 22.84 18.89
C GLU A 271 21.46 21.42 19.21
N ASN A 272 20.27 21.24 19.78
CA ASN A 272 19.80 19.88 20.15
C ASN A 272 18.39 19.57 19.65
N ASN A 273 18.17 19.66 18.35
CA ASN A 273 16.97 19.14 17.70
C ASN A 273 17.05 17.59 17.50
N ASN A 274 18.02 16.95 18.14
CA ASN A 274 18.22 15.51 18.02
C ASN A 274 17.24 14.74 18.92
N LEU A 275 16.56 13.78 18.33
CA LEU A 275 15.74 12.81 19.05
C LEU A 275 16.61 12.15 20.12
N PRO A 276 16.18 12.15 21.40
CA PRO A 276 17.00 11.59 22.47
C PRO A 276 17.45 10.16 22.17
N GLU A 277 18.73 9.85 22.41
CA GLU A 277 19.30 8.51 22.22
C GLU A 277 18.48 7.40 22.90
N VAL A 278 17.74 7.77 23.94
CA VAL A 278 16.86 6.86 24.70
C VAL A 278 15.83 6.17 23.83
N VAL A 279 15.23 6.87 22.83
CA VAL A 279 14.17 6.26 21.99
C VAL A 279 14.72 5.30 20.94
N LYS A 280 16.01 5.46 20.57
CA LYS A 280 16.68 4.61 19.57
C LYS A 280 16.89 3.18 20.04
N LYS A 281 16.99 2.95 21.36
CA LYS A 281 17.21 1.62 21.95
C LYS A 281 15.99 0.71 21.89
N TYR A 282 14.78 1.27 21.76
CA TYR A 282 13.57 0.45 21.72
C TYR A 282 13.38 -0.20 20.36
N GLU A 283 13.22 -1.53 20.37
CA GLU A 283 12.98 -2.31 19.17
C GLU A 283 11.53 -2.14 18.71
N LEU A 284 11.33 -1.21 17.76
CA LEU A 284 10.03 -0.91 17.17
C LEU A 284 10.10 -1.04 15.65
N SER A 285 9.01 -1.53 15.05
CA SER A 285 8.85 -1.50 13.60
C SER A 285 8.63 -0.06 13.11
N GLY A 286 8.86 0.20 11.82
CA GLY A 286 8.57 1.51 11.24
C GLY A 286 7.10 1.93 11.43
N GLY A 287 6.16 0.97 11.32
CA GLY A 287 4.75 1.21 11.59
C GLY A 287 4.48 1.59 13.04
N SER A 288 5.12 0.92 14.00
CA SER A 288 5.00 1.23 15.43
C SER A 288 5.61 2.60 15.75
N ILE A 289 6.74 2.98 15.12
CA ILE A 289 7.33 4.31 15.26
C ILE A 289 6.35 5.39 14.79
N ILE A 290 5.72 5.23 13.63
CA ILE A 290 4.72 6.18 13.12
C ILE A 290 3.53 6.31 14.08
N ASN A 291 3.07 5.22 14.70
CA ASN A 291 1.99 5.27 15.70
C ASN A 291 2.41 6.06 16.95
N VAL A 292 3.66 5.93 17.39
CA VAL A 292 4.20 6.72 18.52
C VAL A 292 4.27 8.19 18.15
N VAL A 293 4.78 8.52 16.96
CA VAL A 293 4.83 9.90 16.46
C VAL A 293 3.43 10.52 16.41
N HIS A 294 2.45 9.79 15.88
CA HIS A 294 1.06 10.23 15.84
C HIS A 294 0.52 10.51 17.25
N TYR A 295 0.75 9.60 18.21
CA TYR A 295 0.31 9.78 19.60
C TYR A 295 0.96 11.01 20.25
N ALA A 296 2.27 11.16 20.15
CA ALA A 296 3.00 12.28 20.73
C ALA A 296 2.59 13.63 20.11
N SER A 297 2.37 13.65 18.79
CA SER A 297 1.89 14.84 18.08
C SER A 297 0.48 15.24 18.52
N LEU A 298 -0.44 14.28 18.69
CA LEU A 298 -1.77 14.56 19.23
C LEU A 298 -1.71 15.15 20.63
N LYS A 299 -0.86 14.61 21.51
CA LYS A 299 -0.68 15.12 22.87
C LYS A 299 -0.11 16.55 22.87
N ALA A 300 0.80 16.86 21.96
CA ALA A 300 1.31 18.20 21.79
C ALA A 300 0.20 19.21 21.36
N ILE A 301 -0.65 18.82 20.39
CA ILE A 301 -1.78 19.62 19.93
C ILE A 301 -2.83 19.82 21.04
N GLU A 302 -3.17 18.76 21.79
CA GLU A 302 -4.10 18.84 22.92
C GLU A 302 -3.62 19.88 23.95
N ARG A 303 -2.33 19.88 24.31
CA ARG A 303 -1.75 20.88 25.23
C ARG A 303 -1.85 22.31 24.68
N ALA A 304 -1.51 22.47 23.41
CA ALA A 304 -1.58 23.77 22.76
C ALA A 304 -3.01 24.32 22.79
N SER A 305 -4.02 23.50 22.53
CA SER A 305 -5.44 23.91 22.54
C SER A 305 -5.98 24.29 23.93
N VAL A 306 -5.48 23.65 25.00
CA VAL A 306 -5.87 23.96 26.39
C VAL A 306 -5.33 25.32 26.85
N HIS A 307 -4.12 25.69 26.39
CA HIS A 307 -3.54 27.01 26.74
C HIS A 307 -4.27 28.15 26.06
N THR A 308 -4.76 28.00 24.83
CA THR A 308 -5.56 29.02 24.15
C THR A 308 -6.91 29.30 24.86
N ASN A 309 -7.58 28.26 25.37
CA ASN A 309 -8.86 28.38 26.07
C ASN A 309 -8.76 29.04 27.46
N LYS A 310 -7.59 29.00 28.11
CA LYS A 310 -7.41 29.67 29.43
C LYS A 310 -7.19 31.18 29.32
N HIS A 311 -6.73 31.71 28.20
CA HIS A 311 -6.53 33.14 27.98
C HIS A 311 -7.75 33.84 27.38
N SER A 312 -8.72 33.11 26.84
CA SER A 312 -9.97 33.71 26.30
C SER A 312 -11.09 33.88 27.31
N GLY A 313 -10.83 33.68 28.60
CA GLY A 313 -11.81 33.86 29.69
C GLY A 313 -12.02 35.30 30.19
N ALA A 314 -11.41 36.29 29.56
CA ALA A 314 -11.62 37.71 29.88
C ALA A 314 -11.66 38.53 28.58
N ASN A 315 -12.83 38.66 28.03
CA ASN A 315 -13.42 39.68 27.17
C ASN A 315 -14.14 39.05 25.97
N ASN A 316 -15.47 39.26 25.99
CA ASN A 316 -16.35 39.09 24.84
C ASN A 316 -15.91 40.08 23.76
N ASP A 317 -15.32 39.60 22.68
CA ASP A 317 -15.46 40.20 21.35
C ASP A 317 -15.23 39.16 20.25
N ASN A 318 -16.15 39.18 19.30
CA ASN A 318 -16.17 38.32 18.11
C ASN A 318 -14.93 38.54 17.25
N SER A 319 -13.95 37.69 17.39
CA SER A 319 -12.93 37.46 16.36
C SER A 319 -12.45 36.01 16.43
N GLN A 320 -12.39 35.35 15.29
CA GLN A 320 -11.79 34.03 15.09
C GLN A 320 -10.48 33.98 15.87
N THR A 321 -10.48 33.19 16.97
CA THR A 321 -9.30 32.99 17.81
C THR A 321 -8.24 32.22 16.98
N ASP A 322 -7.25 32.99 16.63
CA ASP A 322 -6.02 32.54 15.99
C ASP A 322 -5.32 31.52 16.90
N PHE A 323 -5.05 30.31 16.38
CA PHE A 323 -4.27 29.26 17.04
C PHE A 323 -2.80 29.64 17.29
N SER A 324 -2.45 30.92 17.11
CA SER A 324 -1.09 31.44 16.99
C SER A 324 -0.35 31.72 18.31
N GLU A 325 -1.02 31.72 19.48
CA GLU A 325 -0.34 32.08 20.74
C GLU A 325 0.21 30.91 21.58
N ALA A 326 -0.17 29.65 21.28
CA ALA A 326 0.43 28.47 21.92
C ALA A 326 1.70 27.98 21.21
N ILE A 327 2.16 28.75 20.28
CA ILE A 327 3.26 28.45 19.37
C ILE A 327 4.29 29.53 19.59
N VAL A 328 5.47 29.11 20.07
CA VAL A 328 6.62 29.99 20.26
C VAL A 328 6.92 30.67 18.91
N ASN A 329 6.65 31.98 18.85
CA ASN A 329 7.01 32.83 17.73
C ASN A 329 8.53 32.85 17.54
N SER A 330 9.05 31.96 16.70
CA SER A 330 10.36 32.10 16.11
C SER A 330 10.22 32.06 14.59
N ASP A 331 10.54 33.16 13.96
CA ASP A 331 10.56 33.45 12.54
C ASP A 331 9.22 33.79 11.85
N LYS A 332 9.09 35.08 11.57
CA LYS A 332 8.02 35.67 10.75
C LYS A 332 7.91 35.16 9.31
N ASN A 333 8.72 34.14 8.93
CA ASN A 333 8.75 33.56 7.58
C ASN A 333 8.35 32.07 7.49
N SER A 334 8.10 31.36 8.59
CA SER A 334 7.65 29.96 8.51
C SER A 334 6.13 29.86 8.47
N ARG A 335 5.59 29.23 7.45
CA ARG A 335 4.14 29.02 7.24
C ARG A 335 3.50 28.01 8.20
N HIS A 336 4.23 27.39 9.10
CA HIS A 336 3.74 26.38 10.03
C HIS A 336 4.22 26.65 11.45
N PRO A 337 3.33 26.50 12.42
CA PRO A 337 3.65 26.67 13.83
C PRO A 337 4.63 25.60 14.34
N LEU A 338 5.52 25.96 15.26
CA LEU A 338 6.43 25.03 15.96
C LEU A 338 5.61 24.08 16.86
N LEU A 339 5.75 22.78 16.64
CA LEU A 339 5.12 21.75 17.46
C LEU A 339 6.10 21.28 18.53
N VAL A 340 5.80 21.53 19.80
CA VAL A 340 6.63 21.09 20.93
C VAL A 340 6.21 19.71 21.40
N ILE A 341 7.06 18.73 21.23
CA ILE A 341 6.85 17.33 21.64
C ILE A 341 7.68 17.03 22.90
N TYR A 342 7.00 16.55 23.94
CA TYR A 342 7.69 16.12 25.17
C TYR A 342 8.19 14.70 25.05
N LEU A 343 9.40 14.45 25.56
CA LEU A 343 9.97 13.09 25.64
C LEU A 343 9.03 12.12 26.39
N THR A 344 8.34 12.60 27.42
CA THR A 344 7.36 11.79 28.17
C THR A 344 6.23 11.27 27.30
N ASP A 345 5.73 12.03 26.32
CA ASP A 345 4.68 11.58 25.41
C ASP A 345 5.21 10.51 24.46
N VAL A 346 6.44 10.70 23.96
CA VAL A 346 7.10 9.69 23.11
C VAL A 346 7.28 8.38 23.88
N LEU A 347 7.78 8.43 25.11
CA LEU A 347 7.96 7.24 25.96
C LEU A 347 6.62 6.55 26.28
N HIS A 348 5.55 7.31 26.53
CA HIS A 348 4.22 6.74 26.71
C HIS A 348 3.72 6.07 25.42
N GLY A 349 3.94 6.68 24.27
CA GLY A 349 3.64 6.08 22.97
C GLY A 349 4.40 4.78 22.76
N ILE A 350 5.70 4.74 23.05
CA ILE A 350 6.54 3.53 23.00
C ILE A 350 5.99 2.44 23.91
N LYS A 351 5.68 2.78 25.16
CA LYS A 351 5.09 1.82 26.10
C LYS A 351 3.81 1.19 25.58
N ARG A 352 2.94 1.99 24.94
CA ARG A 352 1.70 1.50 24.33
C ARG A 352 1.96 0.52 23.19
N GLU A 353 2.90 0.84 22.29
CA GLU A 353 3.22 -0.05 21.16
C GLU A 353 3.87 -1.36 21.64
N LEU A 354 4.82 -1.30 22.56
CA LEU A 354 5.43 -2.50 23.15
C LEU A 354 4.40 -3.38 23.87
N SER A 355 3.44 -2.77 24.57
CA SER A 355 2.37 -3.51 25.24
C SER A 355 1.46 -4.25 24.27
N LYS A 356 1.21 -3.72 23.05
CA LYS A 356 0.46 -4.43 22.00
C LYS A 356 1.20 -5.68 21.50
N GLU A 357 2.53 -5.63 21.51
CA GLU A 357 3.39 -6.73 21.10
C GLU A 357 3.73 -7.70 22.26
N GLY A 358 3.19 -7.46 23.47
CA GLY A 358 3.52 -8.26 24.67
C GLY A 358 4.95 -8.10 25.17
N LYS A 359 5.67 -7.05 24.72
CA LYS A 359 7.06 -6.78 25.12
C LYS A 359 7.13 -5.90 26.37
N PRO A 360 8.08 -6.15 27.30
CA PRO A 360 8.25 -5.32 28.48
C PRO A 360 8.78 -3.93 28.11
N PHE A 361 8.28 -2.90 28.78
CA PHE A 361 8.85 -1.57 28.73
C PHE A 361 9.90 -1.42 29.83
N VAL A 362 11.16 -1.34 29.43
CA VAL A 362 12.29 -1.05 30.34
C VAL A 362 12.69 0.40 30.13
N ARG A 363 12.62 1.18 31.22
CA ARG A 363 12.89 2.64 31.19
C ARG A 363 14.38 2.95 31.10
#